data_f5951c2400d61b1355505ece8f911041
#
_entry.id   f5951c2400d61b1355505ece8f911041
#
_cell.length_a   1.000
_cell.length_b   1.000
_cell.length_c   1.000
_cell.angle_alpha   90.00
_cell.angle_beta   90.00
_cell.angle_gamma   90.00
#
_symmetry.space_group_name_H-M   'P 1'
#
loop_
_entity.id
_entity.type
_entity.pdbx_description
1 polymer ?
#
loop_
_entity_poly.entity_id
_entity_poly.type
_entity_poly.pdbx_seq_one_letter_code
_entity_poly.pdbx_strand_id
1 'polypeptide(L)'
;MGNAKTNSNVKKWLTIIIVALAGGLITKLPYLRETYMEPLQAATGATKTQLGMIMSAYGIVNFICYFPGGVLADKFSSKKLIVFSCIGTALAGLWYWTMPGFIWLVVIHAIFAVTTVFTFWAAMVKSINNLGGPEEQGRLFGALEGGRGLIGTIAAFGSVAAFNLAADSIGGMKNAILYYSILLLVAGVLAVIFMVDDKPVRKEVAGKNPLNWHDFIEVAKMPRVWLCGMLGICNYSALIFHGYVTAYLSEAFGLSDAVVANLSVIRTYFMMMIGAFVAGIISDKIGSRIKFIQYAFVGMAVFASLYVLIPAGPGAVPLIVANFVVYGLCLYSIKALYFSTIDEVMVPKKLAGTASGVISLVTYAPEIFLYTLSGNMVDRYAGTATPLAGYHHCFIAMAVLSVVGFVCGLVLRKMNQKAMAETNKAV
;
A
#
# COMPACT_ATOMS: atom_id res chain seq x y z
N MET A 1 23.93 -1.95 38.00
CA MET A 1 22.60 -1.57 37.41
C MET A 1 22.68 -0.94 36.01
N GLY A 2 23.78 -0.28 35.63
CA GLY A 2 23.93 0.34 34.29
C GLY A 2 23.90 -0.64 33.12
N ASN A 3 24.64 -1.75 33.16
CA ASN A 3 24.75 -2.72 32.08
C ASN A 3 23.44 -3.46 31.72
N ALA A 4 22.53 -3.68 32.67
CA ALA A 4 21.26 -4.38 32.40
C ALA A 4 20.26 -3.46 31.65
N LYS A 5 20.19 -2.16 31.97
CA LYS A 5 19.35 -1.18 31.28
C LYS A 5 19.86 -0.90 29.85
N THR A 6 21.18 -0.82 29.67
CA THR A 6 21.82 -0.61 28.36
C THR A 6 21.53 -1.81 27.44
N ASN A 7 21.65 -3.03 27.95
CA ASN A 7 21.39 -4.26 27.20
C ASN A 7 19.91 -4.40 26.79
N SER A 8 18.98 -3.93 27.63
CA SER A 8 17.54 -3.88 27.34
C SER A 8 17.22 -2.88 26.22
N ASN A 9 17.81 -1.69 26.23
CA ASN A 9 17.60 -0.68 25.18
C ASN A 9 18.18 -1.11 23.83
N VAL A 10 19.35 -1.74 23.80
CA VAL A 10 19.94 -2.25 22.57
C VAL A 10 19.03 -3.31 21.93
N LYS A 11 18.52 -4.26 22.70
CA LYS A 11 17.58 -5.29 22.23
C LYS A 11 16.29 -4.69 21.68
N LYS A 12 15.76 -3.65 22.34
CA LYS A 12 14.59 -2.91 21.89
C LYS A 12 14.79 -2.30 20.50
N TRP A 13 15.87 -1.56 20.31
CA TRP A 13 16.16 -0.92 19.01
C TRP A 13 16.51 -1.94 17.90
N LEU A 14 17.22 -3.01 18.24
CA LEU A 14 17.46 -4.10 17.29
C LEU A 14 16.16 -4.75 16.83
N THR A 15 15.21 -4.96 17.73
CA THR A 15 13.89 -5.50 17.36
C THR A 15 13.17 -4.54 16.40
N ILE A 16 13.18 -3.22 16.67
CA ILE A 16 12.56 -2.22 15.78
C ILE A 16 13.21 -2.25 14.39
N ILE A 17 14.54 -2.28 14.32
CA ILE A 17 15.28 -2.31 13.05
C ILE A 17 14.93 -3.58 12.25
N ILE A 18 14.90 -4.74 12.90
CA ILE A 18 14.58 -6.02 12.23
C ILE A 18 13.12 -6.04 11.76
N VAL A 19 12.19 -5.56 12.58
CA VAL A 19 10.78 -5.49 12.22
C VAL A 19 10.56 -4.47 11.09
N ALA A 20 11.29 -3.34 11.10
CA ALA A 20 11.30 -2.39 9.99
C ALA A 20 11.90 -2.98 8.70
N LEU A 21 12.98 -3.76 8.82
CA LEU A 21 13.58 -4.48 7.70
C LEU A 21 12.57 -5.47 7.09
N ALA A 22 11.99 -6.34 7.90
CA ALA A 22 10.98 -7.28 7.47
C ALA A 22 9.77 -6.57 6.84
N GLY A 23 9.23 -5.55 7.51
CA GLY A 23 8.08 -4.77 7.05
C GLY A 23 8.33 -3.93 5.79
N GLY A 24 9.58 -3.51 5.55
CA GLY A 24 9.98 -2.83 4.32
C GLY A 24 10.12 -3.76 3.11
N LEU A 25 10.33 -5.06 3.36
CA LEU A 25 10.59 -6.07 2.33
C LEU A 25 9.38 -6.97 2.02
N ILE A 26 8.55 -7.26 3.03
CA ILE A 26 7.56 -8.35 2.99
C ILE A 26 6.56 -8.25 1.83
N THR A 27 6.19 -7.05 1.44
CA THR A 27 5.22 -6.79 0.36
C THR A 27 5.87 -6.65 -1.03
N LYS A 28 7.20 -6.71 -1.14
CA LYS A 28 7.89 -6.45 -2.43
C LYS A 28 7.59 -7.50 -3.48
N LEU A 29 7.65 -8.78 -3.10
CA LEU A 29 7.41 -9.89 -4.02
C LEU A 29 5.97 -9.92 -4.57
N PRO A 30 4.90 -9.80 -3.75
CA PRO A 30 3.53 -9.77 -4.28
C PRO A 30 3.28 -8.58 -5.22
N TYR A 31 3.88 -7.42 -4.96
CA TYR A 31 3.66 -6.20 -5.74
C TYR A 31 4.72 -5.93 -6.82
N LEU A 32 5.50 -6.94 -7.24
CA LEU A 32 6.53 -6.78 -8.28
C LEU A 32 5.98 -6.22 -9.60
N ARG A 33 4.74 -6.58 -9.97
CA ARG A 33 4.08 -6.04 -11.18
C ARG A 33 4.01 -4.52 -11.22
N GLU A 34 3.96 -3.86 -10.05
CA GLU A 34 3.88 -2.40 -9.97
C GLU A 34 5.16 -1.71 -10.46
N THR A 35 6.28 -2.44 -10.43
CA THR A 35 7.58 -1.95 -10.88
C THR A 35 7.99 -2.55 -12.23
N TYR A 36 7.65 -3.83 -12.48
CA TYR A 36 8.16 -4.62 -13.59
C TYR A 36 7.04 -5.26 -14.41
N MET A 37 6.00 -4.48 -14.79
CA MET A 37 4.82 -5.04 -15.50
C MET A 37 5.22 -5.74 -16.81
N GLU A 38 5.91 -5.04 -17.70
CA GLU A 38 6.32 -5.59 -19.01
C GLU A 38 7.35 -6.73 -18.87
N PRO A 39 8.43 -6.59 -18.07
CA PRO A 39 9.36 -7.69 -17.82
C PRO A 39 8.68 -8.93 -17.24
N LEU A 40 7.69 -8.74 -16.35
CA LEU A 40 6.94 -9.84 -15.76
C LEU A 40 6.06 -10.54 -16.77
N GLN A 41 5.42 -9.80 -17.69
CA GLN A 41 4.69 -10.38 -18.80
C GLN A 41 5.61 -11.20 -19.73
N ALA A 42 6.76 -10.64 -20.10
CA ALA A 42 7.74 -11.33 -20.93
C ALA A 42 8.26 -12.63 -20.25
N ALA A 43 8.49 -12.58 -18.94
CA ALA A 43 9.02 -13.72 -18.20
C ALA A 43 7.99 -14.84 -17.96
N THR A 44 6.71 -14.50 -17.80
CA THR A 44 5.65 -15.46 -17.44
C THR A 44 4.75 -15.84 -18.59
N GLY A 45 4.75 -15.07 -19.69
CA GLY A 45 3.79 -15.18 -20.79
C GLY A 45 2.36 -14.78 -20.38
N ALA A 46 2.17 -14.19 -19.19
CA ALA A 46 0.85 -13.81 -18.68
C ALA A 46 0.38 -12.49 -19.32
N THR A 47 -0.92 -12.41 -19.64
CA THR A 47 -1.54 -11.15 -20.08
C THR A 47 -1.70 -10.17 -18.91
N LYS A 48 -1.96 -8.89 -19.18
CA LYS A 48 -2.24 -7.89 -18.13
C LYS A 48 -3.48 -8.27 -17.30
N THR A 49 -4.48 -8.88 -17.93
CA THR A 49 -5.65 -9.46 -17.26
C THR A 49 -5.23 -10.56 -16.28
N GLN A 50 -4.40 -11.49 -16.71
CA GLN A 50 -3.92 -12.59 -15.86
C GLN A 50 -3.08 -12.08 -14.69
N LEU A 51 -2.20 -11.10 -14.91
CA LEU A 51 -1.49 -10.42 -13.83
C LEU A 51 -2.45 -9.69 -12.88
N GLY A 52 -3.54 -9.15 -13.41
CA GLY A 52 -4.64 -8.58 -12.63
C GLY A 52 -5.36 -9.65 -11.78
N MET A 53 -5.67 -10.82 -12.34
CA MET A 53 -6.29 -11.94 -11.63
C MET A 53 -5.42 -12.44 -10.47
N ILE A 54 -4.11 -12.51 -10.66
CA ILE A 54 -3.14 -12.87 -9.62
C ILE A 54 -3.23 -11.90 -8.45
N MET A 55 -3.28 -10.58 -8.74
CA MET A 55 -3.42 -9.56 -7.70
C MET A 55 -4.81 -9.57 -7.04
N SER A 56 -5.86 -9.83 -7.80
CA SER A 56 -7.21 -9.97 -7.25
C SER A 56 -7.31 -11.19 -6.31
N ALA A 57 -6.66 -12.30 -6.65
CA ALA A 57 -6.56 -13.47 -5.77
C ALA A 57 -5.82 -13.12 -4.47
N TYR A 58 -4.71 -12.39 -4.56
CA TYR A 58 -4.00 -11.84 -3.41
C TYR A 58 -4.93 -10.96 -2.55
N GLY A 59 -5.66 -10.04 -3.17
CA GLY A 59 -6.61 -9.14 -2.49
C GLY A 59 -7.76 -9.87 -1.79
N ILE A 60 -8.34 -10.90 -2.43
CA ILE A 60 -9.39 -11.74 -1.83
C ILE A 60 -8.88 -12.43 -0.57
N VAL A 61 -7.71 -13.08 -0.65
CA VAL A 61 -7.11 -13.76 0.51
C VAL A 61 -6.74 -12.76 1.60
N ASN A 62 -6.19 -11.61 1.25
CA ASN A 62 -5.92 -10.53 2.21
C ASN A 62 -7.19 -10.11 2.96
N PHE A 63 -8.27 -9.85 2.22
CA PHE A 63 -9.54 -9.43 2.79
C PHE A 63 -10.07 -10.44 3.82
N ILE A 64 -9.99 -11.73 3.50
CA ILE A 64 -10.38 -12.83 4.40
C ILE A 64 -9.42 -12.90 5.61
N CYS A 65 -8.14 -12.69 5.40
CA CYS A 65 -7.08 -12.88 6.40
C CYS A 65 -6.94 -11.72 7.40
N TYR A 66 -7.41 -10.53 7.09
CA TYR A 66 -7.24 -9.36 7.97
C TYR A 66 -7.78 -9.60 9.37
N PHE A 67 -8.99 -10.13 9.49
CA PHE A 67 -9.61 -10.36 10.78
C PHE A 67 -8.99 -11.53 11.56
N PRO A 68 -8.90 -12.76 11.00
CA PRO A 68 -8.31 -13.88 11.75
C PRO A 68 -6.81 -13.70 12.02
N GLY A 69 -6.10 -12.84 11.26
CA GLY A 69 -4.70 -12.49 11.51
C GLY A 69 -4.48 -11.82 12.86
N GLY A 70 -5.39 -10.94 13.29
CA GLY A 70 -5.37 -10.34 14.63
C GLY A 70 -5.47 -11.40 15.73
N VAL A 71 -6.43 -12.32 15.61
CA VAL A 71 -6.61 -13.43 16.54
C VAL A 71 -5.38 -14.35 16.62
N LEU A 72 -4.74 -14.58 15.47
CA LEU A 72 -3.51 -15.37 15.40
C LEU A 72 -2.36 -14.68 16.15
N ALA A 73 -2.20 -13.37 15.95
CA ALA A 73 -1.18 -12.59 16.64
C ALA A 73 -1.36 -12.59 18.18
N ASP A 74 -2.59 -12.68 18.67
CA ASP A 74 -2.85 -12.77 20.11
C ASP A 74 -2.43 -14.12 20.71
N LYS A 75 -2.55 -15.20 19.91
CA LYS A 75 -2.26 -16.57 20.37
C LYS A 75 -0.78 -16.94 20.26
N PHE A 76 -0.06 -16.36 19.33
CA PHE A 76 1.33 -16.72 19.05
C PHE A 76 2.28 -15.55 19.35
N SER A 77 3.55 -15.86 19.55
CA SER A 77 4.60 -14.88 19.70
C SER A 77 4.82 -14.12 18.39
N SER A 78 4.95 -12.79 18.47
CA SER A 78 5.21 -11.93 17.30
C SER A 78 6.50 -12.34 16.59
N LYS A 79 7.54 -12.73 17.34
CA LYS A 79 8.80 -13.24 16.77
C LYS A 79 8.56 -14.45 15.87
N LYS A 80 7.83 -15.47 16.36
CA LYS A 80 7.56 -16.70 15.60
C LYS A 80 6.77 -16.41 14.31
N LEU A 81 5.77 -15.53 14.40
CA LEU A 81 4.95 -15.14 13.26
C LEU A 81 5.77 -14.35 12.22
N ILE A 82 6.61 -13.39 12.66
CA ILE A 82 7.46 -12.60 11.75
C ILE A 82 8.50 -13.50 11.06
N VAL A 83 9.13 -14.42 11.80
CA VAL A 83 10.07 -15.40 11.23
C VAL A 83 9.37 -16.28 10.19
N PHE A 84 8.22 -16.85 10.53
CA PHE A 84 7.41 -17.64 9.60
C PHE A 84 7.05 -16.84 8.33
N SER A 85 6.65 -15.59 8.51
CA SER A 85 6.29 -14.69 7.41
C SER A 85 7.48 -14.43 6.47
N CYS A 86 8.62 -14.05 7.02
CA CYS A 86 9.82 -13.76 6.22
C CYS A 86 10.30 -14.99 5.46
N ILE A 87 10.44 -16.14 6.15
CA ILE A 87 10.92 -17.38 5.54
C ILE A 87 9.87 -17.90 4.53
N GLY A 88 8.60 -17.94 4.89
CA GLY A 88 7.52 -18.38 4.03
C GLY A 88 7.41 -17.55 2.75
N THR A 89 7.48 -16.22 2.87
CA THR A 89 7.48 -15.32 1.70
C THR A 89 8.72 -15.53 0.84
N ALA A 90 9.89 -15.73 1.46
CA ALA A 90 11.12 -15.99 0.71
C ALA A 90 11.07 -17.31 -0.05
N LEU A 91 10.58 -18.39 0.56
CA LEU A 91 10.43 -19.70 -0.10
C LEU A 91 9.40 -19.63 -1.25
N ALA A 92 8.27 -18.96 -1.05
CA ALA A 92 7.32 -18.70 -2.11
C ALA A 92 7.94 -17.83 -3.23
N GLY A 93 8.82 -16.88 -2.87
CA GLY A 93 9.61 -16.09 -3.81
C GLY A 93 10.60 -16.95 -4.63
N LEU A 94 11.28 -17.92 -4.01
CA LEU A 94 12.12 -18.87 -4.73
C LEU A 94 11.32 -19.77 -5.67
N TRP A 95 10.07 -20.12 -5.30
CA TRP A 95 9.18 -20.79 -6.23
C TRP A 95 8.76 -19.86 -7.37
N TYR A 96 8.43 -18.58 -7.08
CA TYR A 96 8.16 -17.59 -8.09
C TYR A 96 9.32 -17.37 -9.07
N TRP A 97 10.57 -17.44 -8.60
CA TRP A 97 11.78 -17.35 -9.40
C TRP A 97 11.85 -18.38 -10.52
N THR A 98 11.23 -19.55 -10.36
CA THR A 98 11.13 -20.58 -11.41
C THR A 98 10.22 -20.19 -12.56
N MET A 99 9.50 -19.05 -12.47
CA MET A 99 8.51 -18.57 -13.44
C MET A 99 7.47 -19.64 -13.81
N PRO A 100 6.74 -20.17 -12.84
CA PRO A 100 5.76 -21.23 -13.10
C PRO A 100 4.55 -20.68 -13.86
N GLY A 101 3.76 -21.57 -14.48
CA GLY A 101 2.57 -21.20 -15.21
C GLY A 101 1.52 -20.47 -14.34
N PHE A 102 0.57 -19.83 -15.01
CA PHE A 102 -0.43 -18.92 -14.42
C PHE A 102 -1.11 -19.42 -13.13
N ILE A 103 -1.58 -20.68 -13.13
CA ILE A 103 -2.27 -21.24 -11.95
C ILE A 103 -1.37 -21.25 -10.72
N TRP A 104 -0.08 -21.58 -10.89
CA TRP A 104 0.88 -21.59 -9.79
C TRP A 104 1.25 -20.19 -9.33
N LEU A 105 1.20 -19.20 -10.23
CA LEU A 105 1.37 -17.80 -9.85
C LEU A 105 0.20 -17.32 -8.96
N VAL A 106 -1.03 -17.76 -9.23
CA VAL A 106 -2.20 -17.50 -8.36
C VAL A 106 -1.98 -18.14 -6.98
N VAL A 107 -1.54 -19.39 -6.93
CA VAL A 107 -1.25 -20.11 -5.66
C VAL A 107 -0.15 -19.39 -4.87
N ILE A 108 0.95 -19.00 -5.52
CA ILE A 108 2.06 -18.26 -4.89
C ILE A 108 1.56 -16.94 -4.30
N HIS A 109 0.69 -16.19 -5.00
CA HIS A 109 0.15 -14.94 -4.47
C HIS A 109 -0.84 -15.15 -3.33
N ALA A 110 -1.59 -16.27 -3.32
CA ALA A 110 -2.38 -16.67 -2.16
C ALA A 110 -1.47 -16.98 -0.94
N ILE A 111 -0.34 -17.66 -1.16
CA ILE A 111 0.67 -17.89 -0.10
C ILE A 111 1.26 -16.55 0.37
N PHE A 112 1.59 -15.65 -0.54
CA PHE A 112 2.03 -14.30 -0.17
C PHE A 112 1.00 -13.57 0.70
N ALA A 113 -0.29 -13.66 0.40
CA ALA A 113 -1.33 -13.04 1.23
C ALA A 113 -1.33 -13.61 2.66
N VAL A 114 -1.21 -14.92 2.81
CA VAL A 114 -1.07 -15.57 4.13
C VAL A 114 0.18 -15.09 4.87
N THR A 115 1.32 -15.07 4.19
CA THR A 115 2.58 -14.72 4.85
C THR A 115 2.77 -13.21 5.09
N THR A 116 2.11 -12.34 4.31
CA THR A 116 2.26 -10.87 4.44
C THR A 116 1.17 -10.21 5.29
N VAL A 117 -0.07 -10.73 5.26
CA VAL A 117 -1.20 -10.14 5.98
C VAL A 117 -1.62 -10.99 7.17
N PHE A 118 -1.92 -12.27 6.95
CA PHE A 118 -2.44 -13.14 8.00
C PHE A 118 -1.46 -13.34 9.16
N THR A 119 -0.17 -13.56 8.86
CA THR A 119 0.82 -13.85 9.89
C THR A 119 1.70 -12.65 10.25
N PHE A 120 1.94 -11.72 9.31
CA PHE A 120 2.90 -10.63 9.54
C PHE A 120 2.29 -9.36 10.13
N TRP A 121 1.21 -8.84 9.54
CA TRP A 121 0.77 -7.47 9.81
C TRP A 121 0.43 -7.23 11.30
N ALA A 122 -0.46 -8.06 11.86
CA ALA A 122 -0.86 -7.93 13.26
C ALA A 122 0.32 -8.24 14.22
N ALA A 123 1.19 -9.21 13.87
CA ALA A 123 2.37 -9.53 14.65
C ALA A 123 3.38 -8.38 14.68
N MET A 124 3.57 -7.67 13.55
CA MET A 124 4.41 -6.47 13.47
C MET A 124 3.91 -5.38 14.42
N VAL A 125 2.63 -5.05 14.35
CA VAL A 125 2.01 -4.03 15.21
C VAL A 125 2.14 -4.42 16.70
N LYS A 126 1.80 -5.67 17.04
CA LYS A 126 1.93 -6.19 18.40
C LYS A 126 3.37 -6.15 18.91
N SER A 127 4.35 -6.53 18.08
CA SER A 127 5.76 -6.50 18.45
C SER A 127 6.19 -5.10 18.91
N ILE A 128 5.78 -4.06 18.18
CA ILE A 128 6.14 -2.67 18.52
C ILE A 128 5.39 -2.20 19.78
N ASN A 129 4.10 -2.51 19.89
CA ASN A 129 3.31 -2.17 21.08
C ASN A 129 3.93 -2.73 22.36
N ASN A 130 4.53 -3.92 22.31
CA ASN A 130 5.15 -4.58 23.45
C ASN A 130 6.52 -4.02 23.86
N LEU A 131 7.12 -3.13 23.03
CA LEU A 131 8.48 -2.60 23.28
C LEU A 131 8.51 -1.35 24.16
N GLY A 132 7.38 -0.69 24.43
CA GLY A 132 7.36 0.52 25.23
C GLY A 132 5.99 0.87 25.79
N GLY A 133 5.97 1.80 26.75
CA GLY A 133 4.74 2.32 27.34
C GLY A 133 3.97 3.26 26.40
N PRO A 134 2.75 3.69 26.82
CA PRO A 134 1.88 4.56 25.99
C PRO A 134 2.57 5.86 25.52
N GLU A 135 3.45 6.43 26.35
CA GLU A 135 4.18 7.67 26.04
C GLU A 135 5.24 7.51 24.94
N GLU A 136 5.75 6.29 24.74
CA GLU A 136 6.78 6.00 23.74
C GLU A 136 6.20 5.53 22.39
N GLN A 137 4.92 5.17 22.34
CA GLN A 137 4.32 4.54 21.16
C GLN A 137 4.46 5.39 19.89
N GLY A 138 4.24 6.68 19.98
CA GLY A 138 4.42 7.59 18.83
C GLY A 138 5.83 7.54 18.26
N ARG A 139 6.87 7.52 19.12
CA ARG A 139 8.27 7.41 18.71
C ARG A 139 8.60 6.04 18.12
N LEU A 140 8.06 4.97 18.69
CA LEU A 140 8.32 3.60 18.25
C LEU A 140 7.69 3.32 16.88
N PHE A 141 6.42 3.70 16.69
CA PHE A 141 5.75 3.59 15.40
C PHE A 141 6.34 4.53 14.35
N GLY A 142 6.76 5.74 14.73
CA GLY A 142 7.48 6.65 13.85
C GLY A 142 8.80 6.05 13.36
N ALA A 143 9.56 5.41 14.25
CA ALA A 143 10.80 4.72 13.89
C ALA A 143 10.54 3.49 13.00
N LEU A 144 9.47 2.73 13.28
CA LEU A 144 9.05 1.61 12.44
C LEU A 144 8.70 2.07 11.02
N GLU A 145 7.77 3.02 10.88
CA GLU A 145 7.29 3.45 9.56
C GLU A 145 8.38 4.17 8.77
N GLY A 146 9.18 5.03 9.42
CA GLY A 146 10.34 5.65 8.80
C GLY A 146 11.38 4.63 8.34
N GLY A 147 11.68 3.65 9.20
CA GLY A 147 12.59 2.54 8.88
C GLY A 147 12.09 1.67 7.72
N ARG A 148 10.80 1.30 7.73
CA ARG A 148 10.16 0.55 6.63
C ARG A 148 10.23 1.30 5.30
N GLY A 149 9.95 2.60 5.32
CA GLY A 149 10.03 3.46 4.14
C GLY A 149 11.45 3.53 3.59
N LEU A 150 12.44 3.82 4.43
CA LEU A 150 13.84 3.90 4.04
C LEU A 150 14.37 2.58 3.49
N ILE A 151 14.19 1.48 4.22
CA ILE A 151 14.64 0.14 3.82
C ILE A 151 13.93 -0.29 2.53
N GLY A 152 12.62 -0.05 2.44
CA GLY A 152 11.83 -0.35 1.26
C GLY A 152 12.32 0.39 0.02
N THR A 153 12.76 1.64 0.18
CA THR A 153 13.33 2.47 -0.90
C THR A 153 14.69 1.93 -1.34
N ILE A 154 15.60 1.70 -0.39
CA ILE A 154 16.94 1.15 -0.68
C ILE A 154 16.82 -0.21 -1.37
N ALA A 155 15.97 -1.10 -0.84
CA ALA A 155 15.74 -2.40 -1.43
C ALA A 155 15.13 -2.32 -2.83
N ALA A 156 14.26 -1.35 -3.10
CA ALA A 156 13.67 -1.18 -4.42
C ALA A 156 14.70 -0.73 -5.46
N PHE A 157 15.56 0.25 -5.15
CA PHE A 157 16.67 0.60 -6.05
C PHE A 157 17.69 -0.53 -6.19
N GLY A 158 17.98 -1.28 -5.13
CA GLY A 158 18.81 -2.48 -5.19
C GLY A 158 18.20 -3.56 -6.10
N SER A 159 16.88 -3.72 -6.12
CA SER A 159 16.19 -4.62 -7.03
C SER A 159 16.34 -4.18 -8.49
N VAL A 160 16.25 -2.87 -8.78
CA VAL A 160 16.49 -2.34 -10.13
C VAL A 160 17.94 -2.54 -10.55
N ALA A 161 18.91 -2.36 -9.65
CA ALA A 161 20.30 -2.66 -9.91
C ALA A 161 20.50 -4.16 -10.21
N ALA A 162 19.89 -5.06 -9.42
CA ALA A 162 19.94 -6.50 -9.68
C ALA A 162 19.28 -6.88 -11.01
N PHE A 163 18.16 -6.25 -11.36
CA PHE A 163 17.50 -6.42 -12.65
C PHE A 163 18.44 -6.08 -13.83
N ASN A 164 19.15 -4.96 -13.73
CA ASN A 164 20.04 -4.46 -14.79
C ASN A 164 21.34 -5.26 -14.94
N LEU A 165 21.63 -6.22 -14.05
CA LEU A 165 22.77 -7.13 -14.21
C LEU A 165 22.54 -8.22 -15.26
N ALA A 166 21.31 -8.46 -15.68
CA ALA A 166 20.99 -9.43 -16.72
C ALA A 166 21.03 -8.77 -18.12
N ALA A 167 21.26 -9.62 -19.12
CA ALA A 167 21.27 -9.19 -20.53
C ALA A 167 19.87 -9.00 -21.12
N ASP A 168 18.84 -9.60 -20.53
CA ASP A 168 17.47 -9.56 -20.98
C ASP A 168 16.48 -9.33 -19.83
N SER A 169 15.24 -8.94 -20.16
CA SER A 169 14.19 -8.64 -19.18
C SER A 169 13.76 -9.87 -18.37
N ILE A 170 13.86 -11.09 -18.93
CA ILE A 170 13.51 -12.34 -18.23
C ILE A 170 14.53 -12.64 -17.14
N GLY A 171 15.81 -12.57 -17.50
CA GLY A 171 16.93 -12.71 -16.54
C GLY A 171 16.87 -11.61 -15.47
N GLY A 172 16.59 -10.36 -15.87
CA GLY A 172 16.41 -9.24 -14.98
C GLY A 172 15.30 -9.48 -13.97
N MET A 173 14.15 -10.00 -14.42
CA MET A 173 13.03 -10.33 -13.55
C MET A 173 13.40 -11.43 -12.54
N LYS A 174 14.09 -12.48 -12.99
CA LYS A 174 14.60 -13.54 -12.10
C LYS A 174 15.56 -12.98 -11.05
N ASN A 175 16.49 -12.10 -11.45
CA ASN A 175 17.41 -11.44 -10.52
C ASN A 175 16.68 -10.60 -9.47
N ALA A 176 15.65 -9.84 -9.86
CA ALA A 176 14.86 -9.02 -8.94
C ALA A 176 14.11 -9.89 -7.90
N ILE A 177 13.52 -11.02 -8.34
CA ILE A 177 12.83 -11.96 -7.44
C ILE A 177 13.81 -12.63 -6.49
N LEU A 178 14.94 -13.11 -7.00
CA LEU A 178 15.98 -13.74 -6.19
C LEU A 178 16.54 -12.77 -5.15
N TYR A 179 16.81 -11.53 -5.54
CA TYR A 179 17.28 -10.47 -4.66
C TYR A 179 16.34 -10.27 -3.46
N TYR A 180 15.04 -10.07 -3.70
CA TYR A 180 14.08 -9.91 -2.61
C TYR A 180 13.92 -11.17 -1.76
N SER A 181 13.97 -12.35 -2.38
CA SER A 181 13.88 -13.63 -1.65
C SER A 181 15.07 -13.81 -0.69
N ILE A 182 16.29 -13.48 -1.13
CA ILE A 182 17.49 -13.52 -0.30
C ILE A 182 17.38 -12.50 0.85
N LEU A 183 16.97 -11.25 0.57
CA LEU A 183 16.82 -10.25 1.62
C LEU A 183 15.78 -10.65 2.68
N LEU A 184 14.68 -11.31 2.27
CA LEU A 184 13.68 -11.82 3.20
C LEU A 184 14.20 -12.99 4.03
N LEU A 185 15.01 -13.91 3.44
CA LEU A 185 15.69 -14.95 4.22
C LEU A 185 16.63 -14.33 5.25
N VAL A 186 17.43 -13.34 4.86
CA VAL A 186 18.31 -12.62 5.79
C VAL A 186 17.50 -11.96 6.91
N ALA A 187 16.40 -11.28 6.58
CA ALA A 187 15.52 -10.67 7.57
C ALA A 187 14.93 -11.71 8.54
N GLY A 188 14.50 -12.88 8.02
CA GLY A 188 14.03 -14.00 8.83
C GLY A 188 15.09 -14.55 9.77
N VAL A 189 16.31 -14.76 9.29
CA VAL A 189 17.45 -15.23 10.11
C VAL A 189 17.80 -14.20 11.19
N LEU A 190 17.87 -12.91 10.85
CA LEU A 190 18.11 -11.85 11.82
C LEU A 190 16.99 -11.80 12.88
N ALA A 191 15.75 -12.03 12.49
CA ALA A 191 14.64 -12.12 13.44
C ALA A 191 14.77 -13.31 14.38
N VAL A 192 15.22 -14.47 13.90
CA VAL A 192 15.49 -15.64 14.75
C VAL A 192 16.55 -15.31 15.80
N ILE A 193 17.63 -14.66 15.40
CA ILE A 193 18.79 -14.44 16.28
C ILE A 193 18.55 -13.30 17.27
N PHE A 194 18.06 -12.18 16.81
CA PHE A 194 18.10 -10.91 17.56
C PHE A 194 16.76 -10.42 18.09
N MET A 195 15.61 -10.84 17.52
CA MET A 195 14.33 -10.41 18.08
C MET A 195 14.07 -11.01 19.46
N VAL A 196 13.56 -10.16 20.33
CA VAL A 196 13.07 -10.61 21.62
C VAL A 196 11.76 -11.39 21.43
N ASP A 197 11.67 -12.58 22.06
CA ASP A 197 10.44 -13.37 22.06
C ASP A 197 9.44 -12.74 23.05
N ASP A 198 8.31 -12.29 22.54
CA ASP A 198 7.22 -11.77 23.36
C ASP A 198 6.32 -12.93 23.83
N LYS A 199 5.99 -12.92 25.11
CA LYS A 199 5.02 -13.89 25.62
C LYS A 199 3.63 -13.55 25.08
N PRO A 200 2.78 -14.56 24.77
CA PRO A 200 1.38 -14.30 24.47
C PRO A 200 0.78 -13.45 25.61
N VAL A 201 0.11 -12.35 25.24
CA VAL A 201 -0.53 -11.48 26.24
C VAL A 201 -1.56 -12.32 26.99
N ARG A 202 -1.32 -12.57 28.30
CA ARG A 202 -2.32 -13.19 29.16
C ARG A 202 -3.59 -12.31 29.12
N LYS A 203 -4.76 -12.94 29.03
CA LYS A 203 -6.10 -12.33 28.87
C LYS A 203 -6.47 -11.20 29.83
N GLU A 204 -5.63 -10.87 30.81
CA GLU A 204 -5.93 -9.88 31.85
C GLU A 204 -5.86 -8.42 31.40
N VAL A 205 -5.23 -8.11 30.25
CA VAL A 205 -5.22 -6.76 29.66
C VAL A 205 -6.19 -6.61 28.47
N ALA A 206 -6.74 -7.71 27.98
CA ALA A 206 -7.74 -7.74 26.92
C ALA A 206 -9.16 -7.45 27.46
N GLY A 207 -9.31 -6.39 28.22
CA GLY A 207 -10.61 -5.91 28.71
C GLY A 207 -11.49 -5.24 27.66
N LYS A 208 -11.23 -5.43 26.37
CA LYS A 208 -12.16 -5.03 25.30
C LYS A 208 -12.23 -6.17 24.28
N ASN A 209 -13.42 -6.75 24.13
CA ASN A 209 -13.74 -7.61 23.00
C ASN A 209 -13.30 -6.89 21.72
N PRO A 210 -12.41 -7.48 20.89
CA PRO A 210 -11.88 -6.81 19.70
C PRO A 210 -12.97 -6.54 18.63
N LEU A 211 -14.15 -7.10 18.79
CA LEU A 211 -15.36 -6.83 17.99
C LEU A 211 -16.57 -6.75 18.94
N ASN A 212 -16.89 -5.55 19.33
CA ASN A 212 -18.23 -5.27 19.83
C ASN A 212 -19.12 -5.01 18.62
N TRP A 213 -19.99 -5.97 18.28
CA TRP A 213 -20.95 -5.79 17.19
C TRP A 213 -21.80 -4.54 17.34
N HIS A 214 -22.03 -4.11 18.57
CA HIS A 214 -22.73 -2.86 18.86
C HIS A 214 -21.94 -1.65 18.35
N ASP A 215 -20.62 -1.59 18.64
CA ASP A 215 -19.76 -0.50 18.16
C ASP A 215 -19.65 -0.48 16.63
N PHE A 216 -19.61 -1.68 15.99
CA PHE A 216 -19.63 -1.81 14.54
C PHE A 216 -20.94 -1.25 13.94
N ILE A 217 -22.08 -1.64 14.51
CA ILE A 217 -23.40 -1.16 14.05
C ILE A 217 -23.53 0.36 14.29
N GLU A 218 -23.02 0.87 15.42
CA GLU A 218 -23.01 2.31 15.72
C GLU A 218 -22.19 3.08 14.67
N VAL A 219 -20.99 2.61 14.33
CA VAL A 219 -20.14 3.19 13.29
C VAL A 219 -20.77 3.06 11.90
N ALA A 220 -21.33 1.90 11.56
CA ALA A 220 -21.97 1.66 10.26
C ALA A 220 -23.19 2.58 10.01
N LYS A 221 -23.83 3.09 11.07
CA LYS A 221 -24.90 4.08 10.99
C LYS A 221 -24.41 5.52 10.77
N MET A 222 -23.09 5.76 10.82
CA MET A 222 -22.51 7.11 10.63
C MET A 222 -22.21 7.40 9.15
N PRO A 223 -23.03 8.21 8.42
CA PRO A 223 -22.81 8.48 7.00
C PRO A 223 -21.44 9.11 6.70
N ARG A 224 -20.90 9.87 7.66
CA ARG A 224 -19.58 10.52 7.53
C ARG A 224 -18.44 9.51 7.45
N VAL A 225 -18.55 8.37 8.14
CA VAL A 225 -17.55 7.28 8.07
C VAL A 225 -17.54 6.66 6.67
N TRP A 226 -18.71 6.42 6.08
CA TRP A 226 -18.82 5.92 4.71
C TRP A 226 -18.25 6.90 3.69
N LEU A 227 -18.47 8.20 3.86
CA LEU A 227 -17.89 9.23 2.99
C LEU A 227 -16.36 9.28 3.12
N CYS A 228 -15.78 9.10 4.33
CA CYS A 228 -14.34 8.94 4.49
C CYS A 228 -13.84 7.69 3.74
N GLY A 229 -14.56 6.56 3.84
CA GLY A 229 -14.27 5.36 3.06
C GLY A 229 -14.35 5.61 1.55
N MET A 230 -15.34 6.42 1.09
CA MET A 230 -15.47 6.80 -0.32
C MET A 230 -14.30 7.66 -0.82
N LEU A 231 -13.73 8.53 -0.01
CA LEU A 231 -12.48 9.22 -0.35
C LEU A 231 -11.34 8.22 -0.52
N GLY A 232 -11.26 7.25 0.39
CA GLY A 232 -10.27 6.17 0.34
C GLY A 232 -10.43 5.30 -0.91
N ILE A 233 -11.65 4.81 -1.21
CA ILE A 233 -11.91 3.94 -2.37
C ILE A 233 -11.62 4.65 -3.70
N CYS A 234 -11.98 5.94 -3.84
CA CYS A 234 -11.68 6.72 -5.04
C CYS A 234 -10.16 6.86 -5.24
N ASN A 235 -9.42 7.18 -4.16
CA ASN A 235 -7.97 7.30 -4.22
C ASN A 235 -7.27 5.96 -4.48
N TYR A 236 -7.70 4.89 -3.80
CA TYR A 236 -7.07 3.58 -3.93
C TYR A 236 -7.35 2.94 -5.30
N SER A 237 -8.58 3.10 -5.81
CA SER A 237 -8.92 2.68 -7.17
C SER A 237 -8.08 3.43 -8.22
N ALA A 238 -7.91 4.73 -8.06
CA ALA A 238 -7.04 5.52 -8.92
C ALA A 238 -5.57 5.09 -8.83
N LEU A 239 -5.10 4.66 -7.65
CA LEU A 239 -3.75 4.07 -7.46
C LEU A 239 -3.59 2.78 -8.27
N ILE A 240 -4.58 1.89 -8.28
CA ILE A 240 -4.56 0.64 -9.05
C ILE A 240 -4.45 0.93 -10.54
N PHE A 241 -5.28 1.83 -11.07
CA PHE A 241 -5.19 2.25 -12.47
C PHE A 241 -3.86 2.93 -12.80
N HIS A 242 -3.33 3.74 -11.89
CA HIS A 242 -2.04 4.41 -12.07
C HIS A 242 -0.86 3.43 -12.16
N GLY A 243 -1.02 2.20 -11.66
CA GLY A 243 -0.05 1.12 -11.87
C GLY A 243 0.21 0.81 -13.36
N TYR A 244 -0.77 1.05 -14.25
CA TYR A 244 -0.63 0.84 -15.69
C TYR A 244 0.08 1.98 -16.43
N VAL A 245 0.33 3.11 -15.77
CA VAL A 245 1.09 4.23 -16.40
C VAL A 245 2.50 3.79 -16.75
N THR A 246 3.10 2.89 -15.98
CA THR A 246 4.45 2.39 -16.27
C THR A 246 4.52 1.61 -17.58
N ALA A 247 3.57 0.71 -17.81
CA ALA A 247 3.44 0.02 -19.08
C ALA A 247 3.13 1.00 -20.24
N TYR A 248 2.25 1.97 -20.00
CA TYR A 248 1.96 3.02 -20.97
C TYR A 248 3.20 3.84 -21.35
N LEU A 249 4.06 4.18 -20.36
CA LEU A 249 5.31 4.90 -20.62
C LEU A 249 6.28 4.10 -21.52
N SER A 250 6.34 2.78 -21.33
CA SER A 250 7.13 1.89 -22.19
C SER A 250 6.53 1.80 -23.60
N GLU A 251 5.24 1.47 -23.72
CA GLU A 251 4.59 1.21 -25.01
C GLU A 251 4.36 2.48 -25.86
N ALA A 252 3.96 3.60 -25.23
CA ALA A 252 3.60 4.83 -25.95
C ALA A 252 4.78 5.79 -26.17
N PHE A 253 5.80 5.75 -25.30
CA PHE A 253 6.92 6.70 -25.32
C PHE A 253 8.28 6.02 -25.55
N GLY A 254 8.33 4.68 -25.60
CA GLY A 254 9.56 3.92 -25.86
C GLY A 254 10.58 3.98 -24.73
N LEU A 255 10.13 4.20 -23.49
CA LEU A 255 11.03 4.18 -22.34
C LEU A 255 11.48 2.75 -22.04
N SER A 256 12.78 2.58 -21.75
CA SER A 256 13.33 1.26 -21.40
C SER A 256 12.82 0.77 -20.05
N ASP A 257 12.79 -0.56 -19.87
CA ASP A 257 12.37 -1.22 -18.63
C ASP A 257 13.10 -0.67 -17.39
N ALA A 258 14.41 -0.38 -17.52
CA ALA A 258 15.20 0.19 -16.44
C ALA A 258 14.74 1.60 -16.04
N VAL A 259 14.40 2.46 -17.02
CA VAL A 259 13.89 3.81 -16.76
C VAL A 259 12.51 3.72 -16.11
N VAL A 260 11.62 2.89 -16.64
CA VAL A 260 10.27 2.67 -16.13
C VAL A 260 10.30 2.11 -14.71
N ALA A 261 11.19 1.15 -14.43
CA ALA A 261 11.37 0.60 -13.08
C ALA A 261 11.84 1.66 -12.09
N ASN A 262 12.81 2.51 -12.46
CA ASN A 262 13.25 3.63 -11.62
C ASN A 262 12.12 4.64 -11.36
N LEU A 263 11.34 5.01 -12.38
CA LEU A 263 10.17 5.88 -12.22
C LEU A 263 9.13 5.26 -11.28
N SER A 264 8.90 3.95 -11.35
CA SER A 264 8.01 3.23 -10.43
C SER A 264 8.49 3.28 -8.98
N VAL A 265 9.80 3.14 -8.76
CA VAL A 265 10.40 3.26 -7.42
C VAL A 265 10.24 4.69 -6.90
N ILE A 266 10.53 5.70 -7.73
CA ILE A 266 10.34 7.12 -7.38
C ILE A 266 8.88 7.38 -7.03
N ARG A 267 7.93 6.89 -7.85
CA ARG A 267 6.50 7.00 -7.59
C ARG A 267 6.13 6.43 -6.22
N THR A 268 6.52 5.20 -5.96
CA THR A 268 6.01 4.44 -4.80
C THR A 268 6.60 4.92 -3.49
N TYR A 269 7.86 5.37 -3.48
CA TYR A 269 8.57 5.71 -2.24
C TYR A 269 8.82 7.20 -2.09
N PHE A 270 9.40 7.81 -3.11
CA PHE A 270 9.80 9.21 -3.03
C PHE A 270 8.59 10.15 -3.07
N MET A 271 7.65 9.91 -3.98
CA MET A 271 6.41 10.70 -4.03
C MET A 271 5.52 10.45 -2.83
N MET A 272 5.48 9.21 -2.29
CA MET A 272 4.75 8.92 -1.06
C MET A 272 5.30 9.72 0.12
N MET A 273 6.62 9.77 0.27
CA MET A 273 7.29 10.54 1.33
C MET A 273 7.04 12.04 1.20
N ILE A 274 7.31 12.61 0.02
CA ILE A 274 7.12 14.04 -0.24
C ILE A 274 5.64 14.41 -0.17
N GLY A 275 4.76 13.61 -0.78
CA GLY A 275 3.33 13.82 -0.76
C GLY A 275 2.77 13.86 0.65
N ALA A 276 3.18 12.94 1.53
CA ALA A 276 2.76 12.93 2.93
C ALA A 276 3.24 14.19 3.68
N PHE A 277 4.51 14.58 3.49
CA PHE A 277 5.10 15.76 4.15
C PHE A 277 4.43 17.06 3.68
N VAL A 278 4.28 17.24 2.38
CA VAL A 278 3.64 18.41 1.76
C VAL A 278 2.18 18.48 2.17
N ALA A 279 1.47 17.35 2.14
CA ALA A 279 0.07 17.27 2.53
C ALA A 279 -0.14 17.66 4.01
N GLY A 280 0.73 17.20 4.91
CA GLY A 280 0.68 17.59 6.32
C GLY A 280 0.80 19.10 6.49
N ILE A 281 1.88 19.70 5.96
CA ILE A 281 2.13 21.16 6.09
C ILE A 281 1.00 21.98 5.47
N ILE A 282 0.54 21.64 4.27
CA ILE A 282 -0.47 22.42 3.58
C ILE A 282 -1.84 22.25 4.24
N SER A 283 -2.22 21.04 4.65
CA SER A 283 -3.50 20.80 5.32
C SER A 283 -3.59 21.53 6.67
N ASP A 284 -2.48 21.60 7.42
CA ASP A 284 -2.41 22.34 8.68
C ASP A 284 -2.57 23.85 8.43
N LYS A 285 -1.92 24.42 7.39
CA LYS A 285 -2.10 25.82 7.00
C LYS A 285 -3.52 26.15 6.53
N ILE A 286 -4.18 25.21 5.86
CA ILE A 286 -5.59 25.37 5.39
C ILE A 286 -6.57 25.20 6.57
N GLY A 287 -6.15 24.54 7.66
CA GLY A 287 -6.98 24.24 8.83
C GLY A 287 -8.05 23.16 8.56
N SER A 288 -7.95 22.38 7.48
CA SER A 288 -8.87 21.28 7.17
C SER A 288 -8.22 20.29 6.20
N ARG A 289 -8.13 19.03 6.63
CA ARG A 289 -7.64 17.91 5.83
C ARG A 289 -8.61 17.58 4.70
N ILE A 290 -9.92 17.63 4.97
CA ILE A 290 -10.97 17.39 3.96
C ILE A 290 -10.86 18.42 2.83
N LYS A 291 -10.65 19.69 3.14
CA LYS A 291 -10.48 20.75 2.14
C LYS A 291 -9.24 20.56 1.29
N PHE A 292 -8.11 20.16 1.90
CA PHE A 292 -6.91 19.82 1.16
C PHE A 292 -7.13 18.64 0.21
N ILE A 293 -7.77 17.56 0.70
CA ILE A 293 -8.09 16.36 -0.11
C ILE A 293 -8.95 16.75 -1.33
N GLN A 294 -9.89 17.67 -1.19
CA GLN A 294 -10.68 18.19 -2.31
C GLN A 294 -9.78 18.81 -3.38
N TYR A 295 -8.85 19.68 -3.00
CA TYR A 295 -7.91 20.30 -3.95
C TYR A 295 -7.01 19.26 -4.62
N ALA A 296 -6.54 18.28 -3.87
CA ALA A 296 -5.73 17.20 -4.42
C ALA A 296 -6.52 16.35 -5.42
N PHE A 297 -7.81 16.09 -5.20
CA PHE A 297 -8.67 15.42 -6.19
C PHE A 297 -8.89 16.24 -7.45
N VAL A 298 -9.00 17.57 -7.36
CA VAL A 298 -9.03 18.44 -8.55
C VAL A 298 -7.73 18.29 -9.34
N GLY A 299 -6.58 18.35 -8.66
CA GLY A 299 -5.28 18.08 -9.27
C GLY A 299 -5.25 16.71 -9.96
N MET A 300 -5.67 15.64 -9.26
CA MET A 300 -5.73 14.30 -9.86
C MET A 300 -6.63 14.26 -11.10
N ALA A 301 -7.79 14.90 -11.10
CA ALA A 301 -8.69 14.92 -12.25
C ALA A 301 -8.02 15.60 -13.46
N VAL A 302 -7.37 16.74 -13.26
CA VAL A 302 -6.65 17.48 -14.32
C VAL A 302 -5.51 16.63 -14.87
N PHE A 303 -4.62 16.13 -14.01
CA PHE A 303 -3.43 15.38 -14.43
C PHE A 303 -3.76 13.97 -14.95
N ALA A 304 -4.86 13.34 -14.52
CA ALA A 304 -5.38 12.12 -15.14
C ALA A 304 -5.87 12.38 -16.57
N SER A 305 -6.55 13.50 -16.82
CA SER A 305 -6.99 13.89 -18.16
C SER A 305 -5.81 14.19 -19.09
N LEU A 306 -4.72 14.75 -18.58
CA LEU A 306 -3.52 15.02 -19.36
C LEU A 306 -2.84 13.74 -19.88
N TYR A 307 -2.96 12.58 -19.22
CA TYR A 307 -2.46 11.31 -19.77
C TYR A 307 -3.13 10.93 -21.09
N VAL A 308 -4.39 11.36 -21.31
CA VAL A 308 -5.12 11.12 -22.56
C VAL A 308 -4.80 12.18 -23.62
N LEU A 309 -4.52 13.42 -23.19
CA LEU A 309 -4.34 14.56 -24.07
C LEU A 309 -2.90 14.73 -24.57
N ILE A 310 -1.91 14.24 -23.80
CA ILE A 310 -0.50 14.32 -24.22
C ILE A 310 -0.26 13.34 -25.36
N PRO A 311 0.20 13.81 -26.53
CA PRO A 311 0.43 12.93 -27.69
C PRO A 311 1.56 11.94 -27.41
N ALA A 312 1.33 10.68 -27.79
CA ALA A 312 2.34 9.62 -27.67
C ALA A 312 3.56 9.92 -28.54
N GLY A 313 4.74 9.59 -28.05
CA GLY A 313 5.99 9.71 -28.80
C GLY A 313 7.15 10.30 -28.00
N PRO A 314 8.40 10.15 -28.50
CA PRO A 314 9.61 10.53 -27.77
C PRO A 314 9.69 12.03 -27.41
N GLY A 315 9.13 12.90 -28.28
CA GLY A 315 9.15 14.35 -28.07
C GLY A 315 8.36 14.83 -26.85
N ALA A 316 7.38 14.06 -26.40
CA ALA A 316 6.54 14.41 -25.25
C ALA A 316 7.00 13.75 -23.92
N VAL A 317 8.13 13.02 -23.91
CA VAL A 317 8.68 12.35 -22.71
C VAL A 317 8.83 13.31 -21.52
N PRO A 318 9.43 14.49 -21.63
CA PRO A 318 9.54 15.39 -20.48
C PRO A 318 8.18 15.79 -19.91
N LEU A 319 7.19 16.02 -20.77
CA LEU A 319 5.85 16.44 -20.36
C LEU A 319 5.10 15.30 -19.67
N ILE A 320 5.15 14.08 -20.21
CA ILE A 320 4.47 12.94 -19.58
C ILE A 320 5.12 12.53 -18.26
N VAL A 321 6.44 12.65 -18.13
CA VAL A 321 7.15 12.40 -16.86
C VAL A 321 6.81 13.47 -15.84
N ALA A 322 6.74 14.75 -16.22
CA ALA A 322 6.28 15.81 -15.32
C ALA A 322 4.83 15.55 -14.85
N ASN A 323 3.93 15.18 -15.76
CA ASN A 323 2.56 14.79 -15.45
C ASN A 323 2.49 13.62 -14.46
N PHE A 324 3.31 12.60 -14.68
CA PHE A 324 3.45 11.43 -13.79
C PHE A 324 3.85 11.83 -12.37
N VAL A 325 4.83 12.74 -12.24
CA VAL A 325 5.29 13.21 -10.93
C VAL A 325 4.19 14.00 -10.20
N VAL A 326 3.55 14.94 -10.88
CA VAL A 326 2.54 15.80 -10.23
C VAL A 326 1.29 15.00 -9.87
N TYR A 327 0.82 14.12 -10.76
CA TYR A 327 -0.28 13.21 -10.46
C TYR A 327 0.04 12.34 -9.24
N GLY A 328 1.23 11.73 -9.21
CA GLY A 328 1.69 10.89 -8.11
C GLY A 328 1.74 11.65 -6.78
N LEU A 329 2.22 12.89 -6.76
CA LEU A 329 2.21 13.73 -5.56
C LEU A 329 0.79 13.97 -5.04
N CYS A 330 -0.18 14.31 -5.91
CA CYS A 330 -1.58 14.47 -5.52
C CYS A 330 -2.16 13.17 -4.94
N LEU A 331 -1.93 12.04 -5.62
CA LEU A 331 -2.40 10.72 -5.24
C LEU A 331 -1.90 10.30 -3.84
N TYR A 332 -0.60 10.41 -3.60
CA TYR A 332 0.01 10.01 -2.33
C TYR A 332 -0.26 11.01 -1.20
N SER A 333 -0.52 12.27 -1.51
CA SER A 333 -0.97 13.26 -0.55
C SER A 333 -2.34 12.89 0.05
N ILE A 334 -3.29 12.47 -0.79
CA ILE A 334 -4.58 11.96 -0.33
C ILE A 334 -4.40 10.68 0.48
N LYS A 335 -3.57 9.73 -0.01
CA LYS A 335 -3.26 8.48 0.67
C LYS A 335 -2.73 8.69 2.08
N ALA A 336 -1.95 9.73 2.31
CA ALA A 336 -1.43 10.08 3.64
C ALA A 336 -2.48 10.62 4.60
N LEU A 337 -3.50 11.33 4.09
CA LEU A 337 -4.41 12.09 4.92
C LEU A 337 -5.81 11.49 5.10
N TYR A 338 -6.28 10.59 4.23
CA TYR A 338 -7.68 10.16 4.28
C TYR A 338 -8.08 9.48 5.59
N PHE A 339 -7.19 8.75 6.26
CA PHE A 339 -7.46 8.23 7.59
C PHE A 339 -7.56 9.32 8.66
N SER A 340 -6.77 10.36 8.55
CA SER A 340 -6.77 11.45 9.51
C SER A 340 -8.01 12.35 9.42
N THR A 341 -8.87 12.15 8.41
CA THR A 341 -10.18 12.80 8.34
C THR A 341 -11.14 12.33 9.44
N ILE A 342 -10.90 11.17 10.06
CA ILE A 342 -11.70 10.63 11.18
C ILE A 342 -11.78 11.62 12.33
N ASP A 343 -10.68 12.29 12.66
CA ASP A 343 -10.62 13.28 13.74
C ASP A 343 -11.46 14.51 13.39
N GLU A 344 -11.49 14.91 12.09
CA GLU A 344 -12.21 16.10 11.61
C GLU A 344 -13.72 15.86 11.51
N VAL A 345 -14.18 14.61 11.33
CA VAL A 345 -15.60 14.27 11.19
C VAL A 345 -16.31 13.91 12.49
N MET A 346 -15.70 14.23 13.62
CA MET A 346 -16.31 14.08 14.95
C MET A 346 -16.73 12.64 15.29
N VAL A 347 -15.96 11.64 14.86
CA VAL A 347 -16.15 10.27 15.34
C VAL A 347 -15.74 10.20 16.81
N PRO A 348 -16.58 9.65 17.71
CA PRO A 348 -16.21 9.50 19.11
C PRO A 348 -14.88 8.74 19.26
N LYS A 349 -13.98 9.24 20.11
CA LYS A 349 -12.65 8.62 20.31
C LYS A 349 -12.71 7.12 20.66
N LYS A 350 -13.75 6.69 21.40
CA LYS A 350 -14.00 5.27 21.72
C LYS A 350 -14.23 4.40 20.49
N LEU A 351 -14.74 4.98 19.38
CA LEU A 351 -15.12 4.30 18.15
C LEU A 351 -14.09 4.50 17.02
N ALA A 352 -13.05 5.31 17.21
CA ALA A 352 -12.08 5.65 16.17
C ALA A 352 -11.40 4.41 15.55
N GLY A 353 -11.08 3.40 16.37
CA GLY A 353 -10.50 2.13 15.87
C GLY A 353 -11.48 1.36 14.99
N THR A 354 -12.74 1.23 15.41
CA THR A 354 -13.79 0.56 14.63
C THR A 354 -14.07 1.32 13.32
N ALA A 355 -14.13 2.66 13.40
CA ALA A 355 -14.30 3.51 12.22
C ALA A 355 -13.14 3.36 11.23
N SER A 356 -11.89 3.32 11.71
CA SER A 356 -10.71 3.05 10.86
C SER A 356 -10.82 1.68 10.18
N GLY A 357 -11.32 0.67 10.88
CA GLY A 357 -11.56 -0.67 10.32
C GLY A 357 -12.58 -0.65 9.19
N VAL A 358 -13.74 0.02 9.39
CA VAL A 358 -14.77 0.17 8.35
C VAL A 358 -14.23 0.93 7.14
N ILE A 359 -13.53 2.04 7.36
CA ILE A 359 -12.90 2.83 6.29
C ILE A 359 -11.89 1.98 5.52
N SER A 360 -11.08 1.16 6.20
CA SER A 360 -10.11 0.26 5.55
C SER A 360 -10.80 -0.76 4.66
N LEU A 361 -11.86 -1.43 5.15
CA LEU A 361 -12.63 -2.40 4.38
C LEU A 361 -13.17 -1.78 3.08
N VAL A 362 -13.76 -0.60 3.17
CA VAL A 362 -14.27 0.13 2.00
C VAL A 362 -13.15 0.53 1.06
N THR A 363 -12.07 1.11 1.60
CA THR A 363 -10.93 1.64 0.83
C THR A 363 -10.25 0.54 0.01
N TYR A 364 -10.03 -0.65 0.59
CA TYR A 364 -9.28 -1.73 -0.05
C TYR A 364 -10.15 -2.74 -0.81
N ALA A 365 -11.48 -2.64 -0.73
CA ALA A 365 -12.39 -3.51 -1.49
C ALA A 365 -12.11 -3.58 -3.00
N PRO A 366 -11.67 -2.51 -3.70
CA PRO A 366 -11.34 -2.58 -5.12
C PRO A 366 -10.22 -3.56 -5.45
N GLU A 367 -9.33 -3.89 -4.52
CA GLU A 367 -8.23 -4.83 -4.73
C GLU A 367 -8.73 -6.21 -5.19
N ILE A 368 -9.95 -6.57 -4.75
CA ILE A 368 -10.58 -7.86 -5.06
C ILE A 368 -10.84 -8.04 -6.57
N PHE A 369 -11.17 -6.96 -7.30
CA PHE A 369 -11.63 -7.06 -8.69
C PHE A 369 -10.99 -6.06 -9.65
N LEU A 370 -10.52 -4.92 -9.14
CA LEU A 370 -10.15 -3.81 -10.01
C LEU A 370 -8.84 -4.06 -10.77
N TYR A 371 -7.93 -4.84 -10.21
CA TYR A 371 -6.72 -5.28 -10.92
C TYR A 371 -7.06 -6.13 -12.14
N THR A 372 -8.01 -7.06 -12.02
CA THR A 372 -8.49 -7.88 -13.15
C THR A 372 -9.21 -7.02 -14.18
N LEU A 373 -10.09 -6.13 -13.73
CA LEU A 373 -10.85 -5.24 -14.61
C LEU A 373 -9.91 -4.33 -15.41
N SER A 374 -8.95 -3.67 -14.76
CA SER A 374 -8.01 -2.77 -15.42
C SER A 374 -7.09 -3.49 -16.40
N GLY A 375 -6.64 -4.72 -16.07
CA GLY A 375 -5.89 -5.57 -17.00
C GLY A 375 -6.70 -5.92 -18.25
N ASN A 376 -7.97 -6.30 -18.08
CA ASN A 376 -8.87 -6.59 -19.19
C ASN A 376 -9.14 -5.36 -20.07
N MET A 377 -9.27 -4.17 -19.46
CA MET A 377 -9.42 -2.92 -20.22
C MET A 377 -8.23 -2.67 -21.16
N VAL A 378 -7.01 -2.98 -20.74
CA VAL A 378 -5.81 -2.80 -21.57
C VAL A 378 -5.67 -3.91 -22.58
N ASP A 379 -5.79 -5.19 -22.18
CA ASP A 379 -5.61 -6.35 -23.07
C ASP A 379 -6.61 -6.38 -24.22
N ARG A 380 -7.85 -5.87 -24.01
CA ARG A 380 -8.89 -5.82 -25.04
C ARG A 380 -8.45 -5.05 -26.30
N TYR A 381 -7.56 -4.09 -26.17
CA TYR A 381 -7.06 -3.27 -27.26
C TYR A 381 -5.66 -3.69 -27.74
N ALA A 382 -5.01 -4.62 -27.06
CA ALA A 382 -3.72 -5.14 -27.48
C ALA A 382 -3.84 -5.79 -28.89
N GLY A 383 -2.92 -5.42 -29.80
CA GLY A 383 -2.91 -5.91 -31.17
C GLY A 383 -4.02 -5.35 -32.08
N THR A 384 -4.83 -4.39 -31.62
CA THR A 384 -5.82 -3.68 -32.45
C THR A 384 -5.22 -2.45 -33.13
N ALA A 385 -6.00 -1.77 -34.00
CA ALA A 385 -5.60 -0.50 -34.59
C ALA A 385 -5.39 0.64 -33.61
N THR A 386 -5.91 0.51 -32.38
CA THR A 386 -5.83 1.52 -31.30
C THR A 386 -5.29 0.91 -30.00
N PRO A 387 -4.05 0.42 -29.98
CA PRO A 387 -3.53 -0.34 -28.84
C PRO A 387 -3.48 0.46 -27.52
N LEU A 388 -3.34 1.77 -27.59
CA LEU A 388 -3.28 2.65 -26.43
C LEU A 388 -4.65 2.99 -25.82
N ALA A 389 -5.77 2.68 -26.53
CA ALA A 389 -7.11 3.02 -26.05
C ALA A 389 -7.45 2.40 -24.69
N GLY A 390 -6.96 1.19 -24.41
CA GLY A 390 -7.15 0.54 -23.11
C GLY A 390 -6.54 1.32 -21.95
N TYR A 391 -5.36 1.89 -22.15
CA TYR A 391 -4.72 2.78 -21.17
C TYR A 391 -5.51 4.08 -21.00
N HIS A 392 -5.97 4.67 -22.10
CA HIS A 392 -6.80 5.88 -22.05
C HIS A 392 -8.09 5.64 -21.26
N HIS A 393 -8.73 4.47 -21.38
CA HIS A 393 -9.89 4.11 -20.54
C HIS A 393 -9.53 4.06 -19.05
N CYS A 394 -8.36 3.52 -18.70
CA CYS A 394 -7.88 3.54 -17.32
C CYS A 394 -7.68 4.99 -16.82
N PHE A 395 -7.12 5.88 -17.64
CA PHE A 395 -6.88 7.28 -17.26
C PHE A 395 -8.18 8.09 -17.16
N ILE A 396 -9.16 7.82 -18.04
CA ILE A 396 -10.52 8.39 -17.91
C ILE A 396 -11.17 7.90 -16.62
N ALA A 397 -11.03 6.61 -16.27
CA ALA A 397 -11.55 6.09 -15.00
C ALA A 397 -10.88 6.79 -13.80
N MET A 398 -9.56 7.06 -13.85
CA MET A 398 -8.85 7.84 -12.83
C MET A 398 -9.43 9.26 -12.70
N ALA A 399 -9.70 9.93 -13.82
CA ALA A 399 -10.29 11.27 -13.83
C ALA A 399 -11.70 11.26 -13.23
N VAL A 400 -12.55 10.31 -13.63
CA VAL A 400 -13.90 10.15 -13.09
C VAL A 400 -13.88 9.87 -11.60
N LEU A 401 -13.04 8.94 -11.12
CA LEU A 401 -12.88 8.64 -9.70
C LEU A 401 -12.42 9.86 -8.91
N SER A 402 -11.56 10.69 -9.50
CA SER A 402 -11.10 11.92 -8.87
C SER A 402 -12.24 12.95 -8.73
N VAL A 403 -13.11 13.08 -9.75
CA VAL A 403 -14.31 13.94 -9.66
C VAL A 403 -15.28 13.39 -8.62
N VAL A 404 -15.52 12.08 -8.57
CA VAL A 404 -16.37 11.45 -7.54
C VAL A 404 -15.81 11.70 -6.15
N GLY A 405 -14.48 11.50 -5.96
CA GLY A 405 -13.80 11.79 -4.69
C GLY A 405 -13.94 13.26 -4.27
N PHE A 406 -13.80 14.20 -5.21
CA PHE A 406 -14.04 15.62 -4.96
C PHE A 406 -15.46 15.88 -4.49
N VAL A 407 -16.48 15.33 -5.16
CA VAL A 407 -17.90 15.49 -4.78
C VAL A 407 -18.17 14.88 -3.41
N CYS A 408 -17.66 13.67 -3.13
CA CYS A 408 -17.76 13.06 -1.79
C CYS A 408 -17.14 13.96 -0.72
N GLY A 409 -15.98 14.56 -1.00
CA GLY A 409 -15.34 15.53 -0.12
C GLY A 409 -16.20 16.77 0.13
N LEU A 410 -16.88 17.30 -0.90
CA LEU A 410 -17.82 18.42 -0.75
C LEU A 410 -18.99 18.07 0.16
N VAL A 411 -19.61 16.90 -0.04
CA VAL A 411 -20.72 16.42 0.79
C VAL A 411 -20.26 16.24 2.23
N LEU A 412 -19.12 15.57 2.43
CA LEU A 412 -18.54 15.33 3.76
C LEU A 412 -18.30 16.63 4.52
N ARG A 413 -17.71 17.62 3.85
CA ARG A 413 -17.43 18.94 4.42
C ARG A 413 -18.71 19.66 4.83
N LYS A 414 -19.74 19.67 3.97
CA LYS A 414 -21.04 20.28 4.29
C LYS A 414 -21.70 19.61 5.51
N MET A 415 -21.70 18.28 5.55
CA MET A 415 -22.24 17.51 6.67
C MET A 415 -21.49 17.80 7.98
N ASN A 416 -20.17 17.93 7.90
CA ASN A 416 -19.35 18.24 9.07
C ASN A 416 -19.61 19.65 9.61
N GLN A 417 -19.69 20.65 8.71
CA GLN A 417 -20.02 22.03 9.08
C GLN A 417 -21.39 22.13 9.74
N LYS A 418 -22.39 21.41 9.22
CA LYS A 418 -23.75 21.37 9.82
C LYS A 418 -23.70 20.78 11.23
N ALA A 419 -23.00 19.65 11.42
CA ALA A 419 -22.89 19.02 12.73
C ALA A 419 -22.16 19.92 13.76
N MET A 420 -21.08 20.60 13.35
CA MET A 420 -20.40 21.57 14.22
C MET A 420 -21.31 22.74 14.63
N ALA A 421 -22.12 23.26 13.70
CA ALA A 421 -23.05 24.35 13.99
C ALA A 421 -24.16 23.91 14.96
N GLU A 422 -24.65 22.68 14.86
CA GLU A 422 -25.62 22.09 15.77
C GLU A 422 -25.06 21.92 17.19
N THR A 423 -23.81 21.43 17.28
CA THR A 423 -23.10 21.25 18.58
C THR A 423 -22.87 22.60 19.26
N ASN A 424 -22.45 23.64 18.52
CA ASN A 424 -22.23 24.98 19.08
C ASN A 424 -23.52 25.69 19.50
N LYS A 425 -24.70 25.29 19.00
CA LYS A 425 -25.99 25.82 19.44
C LYS A 425 -26.52 25.11 20.68
N ALA A 426 -26.03 23.91 20.99
CA ALA A 426 -26.45 23.12 22.13
C ALA A 426 -25.61 23.38 23.39
N VAL A 427 -24.51 24.13 23.27
CA VAL A 427 -23.66 24.66 24.36
C VAL A 427 -24.00 26.11 24.59
#